data_e79eeb3b165ce28648ee72764d63495c
#
_entry.id   e79eeb3b165ce28648ee72764d63495c
#
_cell.length_a   1.000
_cell.length_b   1.000
_cell.length_c   1.000
_cell.angle_alpha   90.00
_cell.angle_beta   90.00
_cell.angle_gamma   90.00
#
_symmetry.space_group_name_H-M   'P 1'
#
loop_
_entity.id
_entity.type
_entity.pdbx_description
1 polymer ?
#
loop_
_entity_poly.entity_id
_entity_poly.type
_entity_poly.pdbx_seq_one_letter_code
_entity_poly.pdbx_strand_id
1 'polypeptide(L)'
;MIIIYYVLVLAAFALGALPLAILAFKKKYRTSIPARFFLFKNPKFDASRVHFHACSFGEVRSIAPLVSRFKGAAAVSVVTKTGFDEAKKITPNTRFLPFEIFLPFWLKPAKITVIFEAELWLGLVFWAKFKGSRVILINARISDRSYKSYLKFSFFYRYLFKFIDKIYAQSDLDKERLEWLGAKNIVVSGNIKSAFLPSPSKIYAKPKERVIVLASTHASEEELILNDLNLSANDKLILVPRHPERFGEASEMLAKFAEKNGLSFAKISETKNFDAQCVLVDAMGELVNIYKFSDVVVLGGSFVPNVGGHNPIEAAQFENAVISGEFIFNQKALYGAVDGIKFAKAGEISLLLKQNLPKAKIVAKGDASEILKDIEENL
;
A
#
# COMPACT_ATOMS: atom_id res chain seq x y z
N MET A 1 7.70 -5.17 33.64
CA MET A 1 6.90 -4.41 32.63
C MET A 1 5.91 -5.33 31.89
N ILE A 2 6.30 -6.51 31.40
CA ILE A 2 5.38 -7.40 30.65
C ILE A 2 4.14 -7.82 31.47
N ILE A 3 4.27 -8.11 32.74
CA ILE A 3 3.15 -8.47 33.63
C ILE A 3 2.16 -7.31 33.71
N ILE A 4 2.66 -6.09 33.97
CA ILE A 4 1.82 -4.88 34.04
C ILE A 4 1.10 -4.67 32.72
N TYR A 5 1.80 -4.85 31.59
CA TYR A 5 1.22 -4.77 30.27
C TYR A 5 0.05 -5.75 30.10
N TYR A 6 0.24 -7.02 30.48
CA TYR A 6 -0.83 -8.03 30.35
C TYR A 6 -2.01 -7.77 31.29
N VAL A 7 -1.78 -7.23 32.47
CA VAL A 7 -2.88 -6.78 33.36
C VAL A 7 -3.70 -5.68 32.67
N LEU A 8 -3.02 -4.69 32.06
CA LEU A 8 -3.69 -3.63 31.31
C LEU A 8 -4.41 -4.14 30.07
N VAL A 9 -3.79 -5.04 29.30
CA VAL A 9 -4.41 -5.69 28.14
C VAL A 9 -5.64 -6.50 28.56
N LEU A 10 -5.59 -7.24 29.65
CA LEU A 10 -6.71 -8.00 30.18
C LEU A 10 -7.86 -7.07 30.61
N ALA A 11 -7.55 -5.99 31.32
CA ALA A 11 -8.55 -4.99 31.68
C ALA A 11 -9.18 -4.33 30.46
N ALA A 12 -8.36 -3.91 29.48
CA ALA A 12 -8.84 -3.33 28.23
C ALA A 12 -9.69 -4.35 27.42
N PHE A 13 -9.30 -5.62 27.41
CA PHE A 13 -10.09 -6.67 26.78
C PHE A 13 -11.43 -6.90 27.48
N ALA A 14 -11.45 -6.95 28.81
CA ALA A 14 -12.70 -7.11 29.57
C ALA A 14 -13.68 -5.97 29.31
N LEU A 15 -13.19 -4.72 29.28
CA LEU A 15 -14.00 -3.54 28.98
C LEU A 15 -14.42 -3.47 27.50
N GLY A 16 -13.54 -3.87 26.60
CA GLY A 16 -13.75 -3.81 25.15
C GLY A 16 -14.50 -5.01 24.55
N ALA A 17 -14.60 -6.12 25.25
CA ALA A 17 -15.15 -7.37 24.70
C ALA A 17 -16.61 -7.21 24.24
N LEU A 18 -17.46 -6.57 25.04
CA LEU A 18 -18.87 -6.35 24.69
C LEU A 18 -19.05 -5.40 23.50
N PRO A 19 -18.43 -4.19 23.47
CA PRO A 19 -18.43 -3.33 22.29
C PRO A 19 -17.93 -4.03 21.01
N LEU A 20 -16.85 -4.81 21.11
CA LEU A 20 -16.31 -5.57 19.99
C LEU A 20 -17.27 -6.66 19.52
N ALA A 21 -17.94 -7.37 20.45
CA ALA A 21 -18.95 -8.37 20.10
C ALA A 21 -20.13 -7.72 19.35
N ILE A 22 -20.58 -6.54 19.75
CA ILE A 22 -21.61 -5.78 19.03
C ILE A 22 -21.10 -5.38 17.63
N LEU A 23 -19.87 -4.92 17.51
CA LEU A 23 -19.27 -4.57 16.21
C LEU A 23 -19.17 -5.80 15.27
N ALA A 24 -19.05 -7.01 15.81
CA ALA A 24 -18.98 -8.24 15.02
C ALA A 24 -20.25 -8.51 14.19
N PHE A 25 -21.39 -7.91 14.53
CA PHE A 25 -22.61 -8.01 13.73
C PHE A 25 -22.57 -7.15 12.46
N LYS A 26 -21.73 -6.12 12.41
CA LYS A 26 -21.57 -5.31 11.18
C LYS A 26 -20.87 -6.12 10.09
N LYS A 27 -21.40 -6.06 8.85
CA LYS A 27 -20.89 -6.79 7.66
C LYS A 27 -19.35 -6.71 7.53
N LYS A 28 -18.79 -5.54 7.77
CA LYS A 28 -17.33 -5.27 7.68
C LYS A 28 -16.50 -6.12 8.65
N TYR A 29 -17.01 -6.42 9.86
CA TYR A 29 -16.26 -7.05 10.94
C TYR A 29 -16.69 -8.47 11.28
N ARG A 30 -17.76 -8.96 10.64
CA ARG A 30 -18.41 -10.26 10.92
C ARG A 30 -17.47 -11.46 10.84
N THR A 31 -16.41 -11.38 10.07
CA THR A 31 -15.42 -12.47 9.93
C THR A 31 -14.21 -12.24 10.83
N SER A 32 -13.63 -11.03 10.81
CA SER A 32 -12.37 -10.75 11.49
C SER A 32 -12.49 -10.74 13.01
N ILE A 33 -13.51 -10.08 13.58
CA ILE A 33 -13.64 -9.98 15.04
C ILE A 33 -13.89 -11.37 15.68
N PRO A 34 -14.87 -12.19 15.22
CA PRO A 34 -15.05 -13.52 15.81
C PRO A 34 -13.84 -14.43 15.68
N ALA A 35 -13.10 -14.37 14.58
CA ALA A 35 -11.87 -15.13 14.42
C ALA A 35 -10.79 -14.71 15.42
N ARG A 36 -10.73 -13.44 15.79
CA ARG A 36 -9.77 -12.91 16.77
C ARG A 36 -10.15 -13.22 18.23
N PHE A 37 -11.45 -13.46 18.50
CA PHE A 37 -11.95 -13.89 19.81
C PHE A 37 -11.88 -15.40 20.01
N PHE A 38 -12.26 -16.16 18.99
CA PHE A 38 -12.49 -17.59 19.11
C PHE A 38 -11.43 -18.38 18.38
N LEU A 39 -10.46 -18.91 19.10
CA LEU A 39 -9.33 -19.62 18.53
C LEU A 39 -9.72 -20.85 17.69
N PHE A 40 -10.87 -21.46 17.94
CA PHE A 40 -11.40 -22.57 17.14
C PHE A 40 -11.83 -22.12 15.73
N LYS A 41 -12.21 -20.85 15.55
CA LYS A 41 -12.47 -20.23 14.23
C LYS A 41 -11.22 -19.68 13.54
N ASN A 42 -10.11 -19.65 14.26
CA ASN A 42 -8.84 -19.12 13.81
C ASN A 42 -7.72 -20.05 14.33
N PRO A 43 -7.59 -21.25 13.77
CA PRO A 43 -6.64 -22.24 14.23
C PRO A 43 -5.20 -21.70 14.12
N LYS A 44 -4.29 -22.31 14.86
CA LYS A 44 -2.87 -22.00 14.76
C LYS A 44 -2.37 -22.21 13.34
N PHE A 45 -1.28 -21.55 12.99
CA PHE A 45 -0.60 -21.82 11.73
C PHE A 45 -0.21 -23.29 11.57
N ASP A 46 -0.17 -23.76 10.36
CA ASP A 46 0.59 -24.94 10.01
C ASP A 46 2.09 -24.66 10.26
N ALA A 47 2.92 -25.70 10.27
CA ALA A 47 4.35 -25.52 10.48
C ALA A 47 4.92 -24.50 9.48
N SER A 48 5.57 -23.46 10.00
CA SER A 48 6.15 -22.40 9.19
C SER A 48 7.48 -21.96 9.78
N ARG A 49 8.43 -21.62 8.90
CA ARG A 49 9.74 -21.12 9.33
C ARG A 49 9.76 -19.60 9.43
N VAL A 50 8.95 -18.92 8.62
CA VAL A 50 8.80 -17.46 8.61
C VAL A 50 7.35 -17.07 8.89
N HIS A 51 7.14 -16.24 9.90
CA HIS A 51 5.85 -15.64 10.21
C HIS A 51 5.89 -14.15 9.83
N PHE A 52 5.11 -13.75 8.84
CA PHE A 52 4.90 -12.36 8.46
C PHE A 52 3.65 -11.81 9.14
N HIS A 53 3.76 -10.61 9.71
CA HIS A 53 2.61 -9.86 10.23
C HIS A 53 2.45 -8.55 9.47
N ALA A 54 1.26 -8.37 8.87
CA ALA A 54 0.83 -7.16 8.17
C ALA A 54 -0.67 -6.95 8.39
N CYS A 55 -1.08 -5.76 8.78
CA CYS A 55 -2.42 -5.51 9.29
C CYS A 55 -3.50 -5.45 8.20
N SER A 56 -3.21 -4.77 7.10
CA SER A 56 -4.16 -4.31 6.10
C SER A 56 -3.88 -4.84 4.69
N PHE A 57 -4.85 -4.63 3.77
CA PHE A 57 -4.70 -4.95 2.35
C PHE A 57 -3.44 -4.32 1.71
N GLY A 58 -3.20 -3.03 1.96
CA GLY A 58 -2.05 -2.33 1.38
C GLY A 58 -0.71 -2.85 1.88
N GLU A 59 -0.64 -3.18 3.18
CA GLU A 59 0.57 -3.75 3.79
C GLU A 59 0.83 -5.17 3.26
N VAL A 60 -0.21 -6.01 3.18
CA VAL A 60 -0.09 -7.36 2.60
C VAL A 60 0.43 -7.30 1.16
N ARG A 61 -0.10 -6.41 0.34
CA ARG A 61 0.42 -6.21 -1.03
C ARG A 61 1.88 -5.80 -1.04
N SER A 62 2.30 -4.99 -0.08
CA SER A 62 3.69 -4.53 0.01
C SER A 62 4.67 -5.66 0.36
N ILE A 63 4.24 -6.63 1.20
CA ILE A 63 5.07 -7.78 1.58
C ILE A 63 4.86 -8.99 0.67
N ALA A 64 3.89 -8.95 -0.25
CA ALA A 64 3.54 -10.10 -1.10
C ALA A 64 4.74 -10.70 -1.85
N PRO A 65 5.67 -9.91 -2.43
CA PRO A 65 6.87 -10.46 -3.07
C PRO A 65 7.79 -11.19 -2.10
N LEU A 66 7.95 -10.66 -0.86
CA LEU A 66 8.72 -11.33 0.18
C LEU A 66 8.08 -12.65 0.59
N VAL A 67 6.77 -12.64 0.90
CA VAL A 67 6.03 -13.86 1.27
C VAL A 67 6.12 -14.91 0.16
N SER A 68 6.00 -14.50 -1.08
CA SER A 68 6.07 -15.39 -2.25
C SER A 68 7.44 -16.06 -2.40
N ARG A 69 8.53 -15.37 -2.03
CA ARG A 69 9.89 -15.92 -2.03
C ARG A 69 10.02 -17.10 -1.07
N PHE A 70 9.29 -17.07 0.05
CA PHE A 70 9.31 -18.13 1.08
C PHE A 70 8.04 -19.00 1.05
N LYS A 71 7.35 -19.08 -0.10
CA LYS A 71 6.12 -19.88 -0.27
C LYS A 71 6.37 -21.34 0.19
N GLY A 72 5.52 -21.85 1.06
CA GLY A 72 5.71 -23.17 1.68
C GLY A 72 6.36 -23.13 3.06
N ALA A 73 7.22 -22.13 3.34
CA ALA A 73 7.78 -21.89 4.67
C ALA A 73 7.12 -20.69 5.37
N ALA A 74 6.29 -19.90 4.67
CA ALA A 74 5.71 -18.67 5.18
C ALA A 74 4.31 -18.86 5.74
N ALA A 75 4.05 -18.18 6.86
CA ALA A 75 2.72 -17.92 7.41
C ALA A 75 2.48 -16.41 7.44
N VAL A 76 1.21 -15.99 7.26
CA VAL A 76 0.85 -14.57 7.30
C VAL A 76 -0.28 -14.34 8.30
N SER A 77 -0.06 -13.43 9.26
CA SER A 77 -1.13 -12.93 10.13
C SER A 77 -1.57 -11.53 9.75
N VAL A 78 -2.87 -11.29 9.80
CA VAL A 78 -3.50 -10.03 9.42
C VAL A 78 -4.57 -9.62 10.43
N VAL A 79 -5.03 -8.38 10.35
CA VAL A 79 -6.12 -7.87 11.22
C VAL A 79 -7.41 -7.65 10.43
N THR A 80 -7.31 -7.14 9.20
CA THR A 80 -8.49 -6.79 8.39
C THR A 80 -8.94 -7.93 7.47
N LYS A 81 -10.25 -7.98 7.17
CA LYS A 81 -10.80 -8.97 6.23
C LYS A 81 -10.22 -8.83 4.83
N THR A 82 -10.05 -7.60 4.34
CA THR A 82 -9.46 -7.34 3.02
C THR A 82 -7.99 -7.76 2.95
N GLY A 83 -7.23 -7.56 4.05
CA GLY A 83 -5.87 -8.08 4.19
C GLY A 83 -5.84 -9.61 4.19
N PHE A 84 -6.79 -10.25 4.87
CA PHE A 84 -6.91 -11.71 4.89
C PHE A 84 -7.16 -12.29 3.48
N ASP A 85 -8.09 -11.71 2.74
CA ASP A 85 -8.42 -12.18 1.40
C ASP A 85 -7.24 -12.02 0.43
N GLU A 86 -6.47 -10.95 0.56
CA GLU A 86 -5.28 -10.74 -0.24
C GLU A 86 -4.14 -11.71 0.14
N ALA A 87 -3.88 -11.90 1.43
CA ALA A 87 -2.85 -12.82 1.90
C ALA A 87 -3.16 -14.28 1.54
N LYS A 88 -4.44 -14.67 1.53
CA LYS A 88 -4.89 -16.00 1.09
C LYS A 88 -4.54 -16.32 -0.36
N LYS A 89 -4.45 -15.34 -1.23
CA LYS A 89 -4.00 -15.53 -2.63
C LYS A 89 -2.53 -15.92 -2.72
N ILE A 90 -1.73 -15.53 -1.72
CA ILE A 90 -0.28 -15.73 -1.69
C ILE A 90 0.06 -17.04 -0.99
N THR A 91 -0.53 -17.27 0.20
CA THR A 91 -0.31 -18.49 0.98
C THR A 91 -1.58 -18.95 1.69
N PRO A 92 -1.91 -20.26 1.64
CA PRO A 92 -3.03 -20.81 2.40
C PRO A 92 -2.82 -20.72 3.92
N ASN A 93 -1.54 -20.62 4.39
CA ASN A 93 -1.19 -20.49 5.79
C ASN A 93 -1.40 -19.05 6.29
N THR A 94 -2.59 -18.50 6.05
CA THR A 94 -3.03 -17.16 6.45
C THR A 94 -4.03 -17.24 7.58
N ARG A 95 -3.86 -16.41 8.61
CA ARG A 95 -4.75 -16.35 9.78
C ARG A 95 -4.98 -14.89 10.20
N PHE A 96 -6.04 -14.65 10.95
CA PHE A 96 -6.18 -13.39 11.68
C PHE A 96 -5.27 -13.39 12.91
N LEU A 97 -4.62 -12.26 13.21
CA LEU A 97 -3.91 -12.11 14.49
C LEU A 97 -4.96 -12.05 15.62
N PRO A 98 -4.96 -12.96 16.59
CA PRO A 98 -5.88 -12.90 17.72
C PRO A 98 -5.66 -11.65 18.56
N PHE A 99 -6.58 -11.35 19.48
CA PHE A 99 -6.32 -10.34 20.51
C PHE A 99 -5.14 -10.78 21.37
N GLU A 100 -4.34 -9.83 21.85
CA GLU A 100 -3.04 -10.09 22.45
C GLU A 100 -3.08 -11.05 23.66
N ILE A 101 -4.19 -11.08 24.40
CA ILE A 101 -4.39 -12.03 25.52
C ILE A 101 -4.31 -13.49 25.09
N PHE A 102 -4.58 -13.80 23.84
CA PHE A 102 -4.57 -15.16 23.28
C PHE A 102 -3.24 -15.53 22.62
N LEU A 103 -2.35 -14.57 22.36
CA LEU A 103 -1.07 -14.83 21.66
C LEU A 103 -0.18 -15.86 22.34
N PRO A 104 -0.09 -15.93 23.69
CA PRO A 104 0.69 -16.95 24.38
C PRO A 104 0.31 -18.36 23.96
N PHE A 105 -0.98 -18.60 23.78
CA PHE A 105 -1.55 -19.90 23.45
C PHE A 105 -1.63 -20.17 21.95
N TRP A 106 -1.81 -19.12 21.14
CA TRP A 106 -2.04 -19.24 19.70
C TRP A 106 -0.76 -19.23 18.88
N LEU A 107 0.21 -18.40 19.23
CA LEU A 107 1.43 -18.23 18.43
C LEU A 107 2.26 -19.52 18.45
N LYS A 108 2.58 -20.05 17.28
CA LYS A 108 3.55 -21.17 17.14
C LYS A 108 4.97 -20.62 17.00
N PRO A 109 6.00 -21.39 17.41
CA PRO A 109 7.38 -21.07 17.10
C PRO A 109 7.59 -20.93 15.59
N ALA A 110 8.32 -19.90 15.18
CA ALA A 110 8.86 -19.73 13.84
C ALA A 110 10.35 -19.36 14.00
N LYS A 111 11.18 -19.65 13.01
CA LYS A 111 12.58 -19.20 13.02
C LYS A 111 12.67 -17.67 13.03
N ILE A 112 11.85 -17.05 12.18
CA ILE A 112 11.83 -15.60 12.00
C ILE A 112 10.38 -15.11 12.06
N THR A 113 10.18 -13.99 12.76
CA THR A 113 8.94 -13.20 12.74
C THR A 113 9.24 -11.84 12.15
N VAL A 114 8.58 -11.54 11.03
CA VAL A 114 8.71 -10.29 10.28
C VAL A 114 7.49 -9.42 10.56
N ILE A 115 7.70 -8.23 11.10
CA ILE A 115 6.66 -7.25 11.41
C ILE A 115 6.77 -6.09 10.44
N PHE A 116 5.65 -5.64 9.90
CA PHE A 116 5.61 -4.60 8.87
C PHE A 116 5.20 -3.23 9.44
N GLU A 117 5.93 -2.19 9.06
CA GLU A 117 5.68 -0.76 9.40
C GLU A 117 5.58 -0.51 10.92
N ALA A 118 4.41 -0.07 11.40
CA ALA A 118 4.18 0.38 12.78
C ALA A 118 3.37 -0.63 13.61
N GLU A 119 3.25 -1.89 13.16
CA GLU A 119 2.49 -2.94 13.86
C GLU A 119 3.22 -3.49 15.09
N LEU A 120 3.61 -2.57 15.96
CA LEU A 120 4.43 -2.83 17.15
C LEU A 120 3.58 -3.33 18.34
N TRP A 121 2.93 -4.47 18.17
CA TRP A 121 2.18 -5.15 19.24
C TRP A 121 3.14 -5.83 20.21
N LEU A 122 3.26 -5.31 21.44
CA LEU A 122 4.22 -5.83 22.42
C LEU A 122 4.00 -7.33 22.71
N GLY A 123 2.75 -7.76 22.78
CA GLY A 123 2.45 -9.19 22.97
C GLY A 123 2.96 -10.05 21.82
N LEU A 124 2.80 -9.62 20.56
CA LEU A 124 3.32 -10.36 19.40
C LEU A 124 4.85 -10.44 19.44
N VAL A 125 5.51 -9.28 19.59
CA VAL A 125 6.98 -9.18 19.62
C VAL A 125 7.56 -10.01 20.76
N PHE A 126 7.02 -9.86 21.98
CA PHE A 126 7.48 -10.58 23.17
C PHE A 126 7.33 -12.09 23.01
N TRP A 127 6.13 -12.58 22.62
CA TRP A 127 5.92 -14.04 22.52
C TRP A 127 6.64 -14.67 21.34
N ALA A 128 6.82 -13.96 20.23
CA ALA A 128 7.65 -14.42 19.15
C ALA A 128 9.09 -14.63 19.64
N LYS A 129 9.65 -13.62 20.32
CA LYS A 129 11.00 -13.71 20.89
C LYS A 129 11.13 -14.78 21.95
N PHE A 130 10.18 -14.86 22.87
CA PHE A 130 10.16 -15.87 23.95
C PHE A 130 10.09 -17.31 23.41
N LYS A 131 9.44 -17.51 22.26
CA LYS A 131 9.36 -18.81 21.58
C LYS A 131 10.54 -19.08 20.64
N GLY A 132 11.61 -18.29 20.71
CA GLY A 132 12.86 -18.49 20.00
C GLY A 132 12.92 -17.90 18.60
N SER A 133 11.96 -17.05 18.21
CA SER A 133 11.97 -16.38 16.91
C SER A 133 13.00 -15.25 16.87
N ARG A 134 13.75 -15.13 15.77
CA ARG A 134 14.38 -13.87 15.42
C ARG A 134 13.28 -12.89 14.98
N VAL A 135 13.19 -11.73 15.61
CA VAL A 135 12.16 -10.73 15.32
C VAL A 135 12.77 -9.59 14.52
N ILE A 136 12.27 -9.36 13.34
CA ILE A 136 12.70 -8.24 12.48
C ILE A 136 11.53 -7.32 12.17
N LEU A 137 11.79 -6.01 12.19
CA LEU A 137 10.82 -4.98 11.81
C LEU A 137 11.25 -4.42 10.45
N ILE A 138 10.39 -4.52 9.46
CA ILE A 138 10.67 -4.05 8.10
C ILE A 138 9.78 -2.86 7.72
N ASN A 139 10.27 -2.02 6.83
CA ASN A 139 9.59 -0.80 6.38
C ASN A 139 9.24 0.13 7.55
N ALA A 140 10.06 0.15 8.59
CA ALA A 140 9.78 0.87 9.83
C ALA A 140 9.68 2.37 9.58
N ARG A 141 8.61 2.99 10.10
CA ARG A 141 8.30 4.40 9.91
C ARG A 141 7.65 5.00 11.13
N ILE A 142 8.01 6.24 11.44
CA ILE A 142 7.34 7.07 12.45
C ILE A 142 6.95 8.40 11.82
N SER A 143 5.66 8.59 11.54
CA SER A 143 5.17 9.84 10.94
C SER A 143 5.27 11.03 11.88
N ASP A 144 5.35 12.26 11.33
CA ASP A 144 5.36 13.51 12.12
C ASP A 144 4.18 13.59 13.08
N ARG A 145 3.00 13.15 12.61
CA ARG A 145 1.77 13.14 13.39
C ARG A 145 1.88 12.24 14.63
N SER A 146 2.49 11.07 14.49
CA SER A 146 2.56 10.06 15.55
C SER A 146 3.77 10.25 16.46
N TYR A 147 4.82 10.94 16.00
CA TYR A 147 6.10 11.07 16.71
C TYR A 147 5.96 11.61 18.15
N LYS A 148 5.14 12.66 18.33
CA LYS A 148 4.86 13.22 19.68
C LYS A 148 4.27 12.19 20.64
N SER A 149 3.38 11.32 20.14
CA SER A 149 2.79 10.24 20.93
C SER A 149 3.81 9.15 21.28
N TYR A 150 4.67 8.80 20.32
CA TYR A 150 5.76 7.86 20.56
C TYR A 150 6.72 8.37 21.65
N LEU A 151 7.09 9.65 21.62
CA LEU A 151 7.93 10.27 22.65
C LEU A 151 7.29 10.23 24.02
N LYS A 152 5.98 10.53 24.12
CA LYS A 152 5.24 10.47 25.38
C LYS A 152 5.28 9.08 26.02
N PHE A 153 5.26 8.02 25.21
CA PHE A 153 5.32 6.65 25.64
C PHE A 153 6.70 5.99 25.40
N SER A 154 7.76 6.79 25.37
CA SER A 154 9.12 6.30 25.03
C SER A 154 9.60 5.17 25.95
N PHE A 155 9.22 5.17 27.24
CA PHE A 155 9.54 4.08 28.17
C PHE A 155 8.97 2.73 27.73
N PHE A 156 7.76 2.74 27.13
CA PHE A 156 7.12 1.55 26.56
C PHE A 156 7.88 1.05 25.33
N TYR A 157 8.18 1.95 24.38
CA TYR A 157 8.89 1.59 23.15
C TYR A 157 10.33 1.14 23.43
N ARG A 158 11.04 1.77 24.35
CA ARG A 158 12.36 1.31 24.82
C ARG A 158 12.33 -0.13 25.34
N TYR A 159 11.24 -0.52 26.00
CA TYR A 159 11.08 -1.90 26.46
C TYR A 159 10.75 -2.84 25.29
N LEU A 160 9.86 -2.45 24.38
CA LEU A 160 9.45 -3.22 23.22
C LEU A 160 10.64 -3.51 22.29
N PHE A 161 11.44 -2.50 21.99
CA PHE A 161 12.60 -2.65 21.10
C PHE A 161 13.68 -3.60 21.62
N LYS A 162 13.69 -3.96 22.89
CA LYS A 162 14.57 -5.02 23.43
C LYS A 162 14.30 -6.40 22.83
N PHE A 163 13.13 -6.60 22.26
CA PHE A 163 12.72 -7.88 21.69
C PHE A 163 12.79 -7.90 20.15
N ILE A 164 13.27 -6.82 19.54
CA ILE A 164 13.46 -6.74 18.08
C ILE A 164 14.96 -6.84 17.77
N ASP A 165 15.33 -7.81 16.94
CA ASP A 165 16.72 -8.11 16.64
C ASP A 165 17.31 -7.21 15.55
N LYS A 166 16.52 -6.84 14.55
CA LYS A 166 16.93 -5.98 13.44
C LYS A 166 15.76 -5.11 12.97
N ILE A 167 16.08 -3.90 12.55
CA ILE A 167 15.08 -2.95 12.03
C ILE A 167 15.55 -2.41 10.67
N TYR A 168 14.65 -2.43 9.71
CA TYR A 168 14.84 -1.85 8.38
C TYR A 168 13.93 -0.62 8.24
N ALA A 169 14.51 0.56 8.37
CA ALA A 169 13.81 1.84 8.36
C ALA A 169 13.61 2.37 6.92
N GLN A 170 12.55 3.17 6.71
CA GLN A 170 12.28 3.76 5.40
C GLN A 170 13.23 4.93 5.05
N SER A 171 13.71 5.66 6.05
CA SER A 171 14.53 6.85 5.85
C SER A 171 15.50 7.08 7.04
N ASP A 172 16.50 7.95 6.84
CA ASP A 172 17.39 8.38 7.92
C ASP A 172 16.61 9.06 9.05
N LEU A 173 15.58 9.85 8.73
CA LEU A 173 14.71 10.47 9.72
C LEU A 173 13.95 9.43 10.55
N ASP A 174 13.47 8.35 9.93
CA ASP A 174 12.83 7.27 10.67
C ASP A 174 13.84 6.52 11.56
N LYS A 175 15.07 6.32 11.07
CA LYS A 175 16.17 5.74 11.85
C LYS A 175 16.46 6.58 13.09
N GLU A 176 16.66 7.89 12.96
CA GLU A 176 16.90 8.82 14.08
C GLU A 176 15.77 8.75 15.12
N ARG A 177 14.51 8.77 14.67
CA ARG A 177 13.33 8.69 15.54
C ARG A 177 13.27 7.37 16.30
N LEU A 178 13.61 6.26 15.65
CA LEU A 178 13.66 4.93 16.25
C LEU A 178 14.80 4.82 17.27
N GLU A 179 15.99 5.34 16.96
CA GLU A 179 17.14 5.40 17.87
C GLU A 179 16.80 6.20 19.14
N TRP A 180 16.12 7.32 19.00
CA TRP A 180 15.59 8.12 20.12
C TRP A 180 14.66 7.33 21.04
N LEU A 181 13.87 6.44 20.46
CA LEU A 181 12.99 5.52 21.19
C LEU A 181 13.72 4.29 21.74
N GLY A 182 15.04 4.22 21.60
CA GLY A 182 15.90 3.16 22.14
C GLY A 182 15.99 1.90 21.27
N ALA A 183 15.58 1.98 20.03
CA ALA A 183 15.80 0.91 19.06
C ALA A 183 17.29 0.80 18.70
N LYS A 184 17.74 -0.42 18.35
CA LYS A 184 19.11 -0.73 17.96
C LYS A 184 19.11 -1.54 16.66
N ASN A 185 20.30 -1.71 16.08
CA ASN A 185 20.51 -2.52 14.86
C ASN A 185 19.59 -2.06 13.70
N ILE A 186 19.62 -0.77 13.39
CA ILE A 186 18.78 -0.14 12.37
C ILE A 186 19.58 0.06 11.09
N VAL A 187 19.04 -0.42 9.98
CA VAL A 187 19.52 -0.19 8.61
C VAL A 187 18.47 0.60 7.86
N VAL A 188 18.87 1.59 7.08
CA VAL A 188 17.97 2.30 6.17
C VAL A 188 17.91 1.53 4.85
N SER A 189 16.74 0.96 4.55
CA SER A 189 16.48 0.16 3.35
C SER A 189 15.57 0.87 2.34
N GLY A 190 15.12 2.08 2.65
CA GLY A 190 14.11 2.75 1.84
C GLY A 190 12.71 2.16 2.00
N ASN A 191 11.76 2.69 1.24
CA ASN A 191 10.38 2.21 1.28
C ASN A 191 10.24 0.93 0.45
N ILE A 192 9.87 -0.16 1.09
CA ILE A 192 9.72 -1.48 0.45
C ILE A 192 8.67 -1.48 -0.68
N LYS A 193 7.71 -0.54 -0.63
CA LYS A 193 6.72 -0.35 -1.70
C LYS A 193 7.35 0.07 -3.03
N SER A 194 8.55 0.64 -2.99
CA SER A 194 9.34 1.00 -4.18
C SER A 194 10.42 -0.03 -4.54
N ALA A 195 10.67 -1.01 -3.68
CA ALA A 195 11.61 -2.09 -3.96
C ALA A 195 11.08 -3.09 -4.99
N PHE A 196 9.77 -3.34 -4.95
CA PHE A 196 9.09 -4.31 -5.81
C PHE A 196 8.14 -3.58 -6.76
N LEU A 197 8.67 -3.13 -7.89
CA LEU A 197 7.87 -2.46 -8.90
C LEU A 197 7.09 -3.49 -9.73
N PRO A 198 5.79 -3.25 -9.98
CA PRO A 198 5.00 -4.16 -10.79
C PRO A 198 5.48 -4.14 -12.25
N SER A 199 5.63 -5.32 -12.83
CA SER A 199 5.94 -5.46 -14.26
C SER A 199 4.67 -5.52 -15.09
N PRO A 200 4.67 -4.98 -16.32
CA PRO A 200 3.58 -5.14 -17.25
C PRO A 200 3.28 -6.62 -17.52
N SER A 201 2.02 -7.00 -17.42
CA SER A 201 1.54 -8.34 -17.76
C SER A 201 1.18 -8.51 -19.24
N LYS A 202 0.96 -7.36 -19.92
CA LYS A 202 0.66 -7.27 -21.34
C LYS A 202 1.52 -6.18 -21.98
N ILE A 203 1.83 -6.35 -23.25
CA ILE A 203 2.56 -5.36 -24.04
C ILE A 203 1.61 -4.86 -25.14
N TYR A 204 1.31 -3.58 -25.08
CA TYR A 204 0.54 -2.88 -26.11
C TYR A 204 1.49 -2.12 -27.04
N ALA A 205 1.14 -2.03 -28.31
CA ALA A 205 1.84 -1.13 -29.23
C ALA A 205 1.62 0.32 -28.80
N LYS A 206 2.69 1.11 -28.73
CA LYS A 206 2.58 2.54 -28.43
C LYS A 206 1.87 3.25 -29.60
N PRO A 207 0.78 4.00 -29.33
CA PRO A 207 0.18 4.88 -30.33
C PRO A 207 1.18 5.90 -30.87
N LYS A 208 0.94 6.43 -32.07
CA LYS A 208 1.78 7.50 -32.66
C LYS A 208 1.56 8.84 -31.95
N GLU A 209 0.36 9.04 -31.44
CA GLU A 209 -0.06 10.22 -30.73
C GLU A 209 0.59 10.28 -29.34
N ARG A 210 0.68 11.46 -28.78
CA ARG A 210 1.10 11.65 -27.38
C ARG A 210 0.03 11.10 -26.45
N VAL A 211 0.35 10.11 -25.66
CA VAL A 211 -0.59 9.42 -24.76
C VAL A 211 -0.65 10.09 -23.40
N ILE A 212 -1.82 10.63 -23.08
CA ILE A 212 -2.15 11.24 -21.79
C ILE A 212 -3.09 10.30 -21.04
N VAL A 213 -2.74 9.94 -19.81
CA VAL A 213 -3.51 9.01 -18.98
C VAL A 213 -4.06 9.72 -17.75
N LEU A 214 -5.39 9.75 -17.60
CA LEU A 214 -6.02 10.09 -16.32
C LEU A 214 -6.10 8.81 -15.49
N ALA A 215 -5.17 8.65 -14.55
CA ALA A 215 -4.89 7.39 -13.88
C ALA A 215 -5.51 7.33 -12.48
N SER A 216 -6.21 6.25 -12.18
CA SER A 216 -6.80 5.99 -10.85
C SER A 216 -7.71 7.11 -10.36
N THR A 217 -8.55 7.62 -11.21
CA THR A 217 -9.47 8.73 -10.91
C THR A 217 -10.60 8.30 -9.97
N HIS A 218 -11.10 9.24 -9.21
CA HIS A 218 -12.21 9.11 -8.27
C HIS A 218 -13.39 9.99 -8.66
N ALA A 219 -14.52 9.80 -7.95
CA ALA A 219 -15.71 10.64 -8.14
C ALA A 219 -15.36 12.13 -8.06
N SER A 220 -15.95 12.92 -8.93
CA SER A 220 -15.74 14.35 -9.13
C SER A 220 -14.40 14.74 -9.78
N GLU A 221 -13.36 13.91 -9.76
CA GLU A 221 -12.07 14.26 -10.39
C GLU A 221 -12.17 14.28 -11.90
N GLU A 222 -12.86 13.29 -12.49
CA GLU A 222 -13.02 13.20 -13.93
C GLU A 222 -13.73 14.45 -14.47
N GLU A 223 -14.81 14.87 -13.81
CA GLU A 223 -15.55 16.08 -14.20
C GLU A 223 -14.68 17.34 -14.07
N LEU A 224 -14.00 17.50 -12.93
CA LEU A 224 -13.11 18.63 -12.69
C LEU A 224 -11.99 18.72 -13.73
N ILE A 225 -11.44 17.60 -14.16
CA ILE A 225 -10.34 17.57 -15.12
C ILE A 225 -10.87 17.76 -16.55
N LEU A 226 -11.91 17.02 -16.96
CA LEU A 226 -12.42 17.01 -18.31
C LEU A 226 -13.09 18.34 -18.70
N ASN A 227 -13.68 19.07 -17.75
CA ASN A 227 -14.33 20.35 -18.04
C ASN A 227 -13.39 21.39 -18.65
N ASP A 228 -12.14 21.42 -18.18
CA ASP A 228 -11.12 22.39 -18.60
C ASP A 228 -10.03 21.77 -19.47
N LEU A 229 -10.14 20.46 -19.82
CA LEU A 229 -9.14 19.76 -20.59
C LEU A 229 -9.23 20.10 -22.08
N ASN A 230 -8.14 20.64 -22.62
CA ASN A 230 -7.97 20.91 -24.04
C ASN A 230 -6.84 20.01 -24.59
N LEU A 231 -7.21 19.11 -25.50
CA LEU A 231 -6.28 18.23 -26.19
C LEU A 231 -5.82 18.86 -27.51
N SER A 232 -4.58 18.63 -27.89
CA SER A 232 -4.13 18.92 -29.25
C SER A 232 -4.53 17.80 -30.21
N ALA A 233 -4.50 18.06 -31.51
CA ALA A 233 -4.84 17.04 -32.52
C ALA A 233 -3.97 15.77 -32.46
N ASN A 234 -2.78 15.89 -31.89
CA ASN A 234 -1.83 14.77 -31.71
C ASN A 234 -1.88 14.16 -30.31
N ASP A 235 -2.93 14.43 -29.54
CA ASP A 235 -3.11 13.86 -28.21
C ASP A 235 -4.13 12.72 -28.21
N LYS A 236 -3.84 11.70 -27.45
CA LYS A 236 -4.71 10.56 -27.14
C LYS A 236 -4.98 10.55 -25.65
N LEU A 237 -6.23 10.48 -25.25
CA LEU A 237 -6.66 10.46 -23.85
C LEU A 237 -7.10 9.05 -23.42
N ILE A 238 -6.50 8.55 -22.36
CA ILE A 238 -6.88 7.28 -21.74
C ILE A 238 -7.38 7.55 -20.34
N LEU A 239 -8.62 7.18 -20.02
CA LEU A 239 -9.20 7.30 -18.68
C LEU A 239 -9.22 5.94 -17.99
N VAL A 240 -8.63 5.87 -16.80
CA VAL A 240 -8.53 4.64 -15.99
C VAL A 240 -9.11 4.90 -14.60
N PRO A 241 -10.42 4.71 -14.38
CA PRO A 241 -11.04 4.89 -13.08
C PRO A 241 -10.53 3.89 -12.04
N ARG A 242 -10.45 4.31 -10.79
CA ARG A 242 -9.93 3.48 -9.68
C ARG A 242 -10.84 2.31 -9.31
N HIS A 243 -12.15 2.49 -9.42
CA HIS A 243 -13.17 1.58 -8.91
C HIS A 243 -14.07 1.06 -10.03
N PRO A 244 -14.26 -0.28 -10.15
CA PRO A 244 -15.09 -0.88 -11.21
C PRO A 244 -16.53 -0.39 -11.22
N GLU A 245 -17.11 -0.11 -10.06
CA GLU A 245 -18.48 0.41 -9.92
C GLU A 245 -18.68 1.76 -10.60
N ARG A 246 -17.60 2.46 -10.94
CA ARG A 246 -17.65 3.77 -11.61
C ARG A 246 -17.42 3.70 -13.12
N PHE A 247 -17.17 2.53 -13.69
CA PHE A 247 -16.89 2.42 -15.12
C PHE A 247 -18.02 2.95 -16.00
N GLY A 248 -19.29 2.75 -15.60
CA GLY A 248 -20.45 3.27 -16.32
C GLY A 248 -20.47 4.81 -16.33
N GLU A 249 -20.38 5.43 -15.16
CA GLU A 249 -20.38 6.90 -15.01
C GLU A 249 -19.20 7.55 -15.74
N ALA A 250 -17.99 7.00 -15.57
CA ALA A 250 -16.79 7.49 -16.25
C ALA A 250 -16.89 7.34 -17.79
N SER A 251 -17.56 6.27 -18.25
CA SER A 251 -17.83 6.05 -19.67
C SER A 251 -18.70 7.17 -20.26
N GLU A 252 -19.78 7.51 -19.58
CA GLU A 252 -20.68 8.57 -20.02
C GLU A 252 -19.99 9.93 -20.06
N MET A 253 -19.19 10.25 -19.04
CA MET A 253 -18.43 11.50 -18.98
C MET A 253 -17.40 11.60 -20.11
N LEU A 254 -16.62 10.54 -20.34
CA LEU A 254 -15.60 10.54 -21.41
C LEU A 254 -16.24 10.56 -22.81
N ALA A 255 -17.35 9.86 -23.00
CA ALA A 255 -18.09 9.87 -24.28
C ALA A 255 -18.63 11.27 -24.60
N LYS A 256 -19.24 11.96 -23.61
CA LYS A 256 -19.71 13.36 -23.77
C LYS A 256 -18.56 14.33 -24.06
N PHE A 257 -17.42 14.14 -23.39
CA PHE A 257 -16.21 14.93 -23.66
C PHE A 257 -15.72 14.69 -25.09
N ALA A 258 -15.66 13.44 -25.55
CA ALA A 258 -15.24 13.11 -26.90
C ALA A 258 -16.19 13.71 -27.96
N GLU A 259 -17.51 13.56 -27.78
CA GLU A 259 -18.52 14.11 -28.66
C GLU A 259 -18.40 15.64 -28.77
N LYS A 260 -18.33 16.34 -27.62
CA LYS A 260 -18.17 17.80 -27.55
C LYS A 260 -16.95 18.32 -28.32
N ASN A 261 -15.88 17.53 -28.36
CA ASN A 261 -14.60 17.90 -28.98
C ASN A 261 -14.39 17.25 -30.37
N GLY A 262 -15.38 16.53 -30.91
CA GLY A 262 -15.27 15.86 -32.22
C GLY A 262 -14.27 14.73 -32.25
N LEU A 263 -14.04 14.05 -31.11
CA LEU A 263 -13.05 12.97 -30.95
C LEU A 263 -13.73 11.59 -30.98
N SER A 264 -13.03 10.58 -31.44
CA SER A 264 -13.51 9.21 -31.36
C SER A 264 -13.41 8.66 -29.93
N PHE A 265 -14.41 7.85 -29.54
CA PHE A 265 -14.48 7.20 -28.22
C PHE A 265 -14.60 5.69 -28.34
N ALA A 266 -13.91 4.96 -27.45
CA ALA A 266 -14.03 3.51 -27.32
C ALA A 266 -13.80 3.02 -25.88
N LYS A 267 -14.30 1.82 -25.56
CA LYS A 267 -13.97 1.09 -24.32
C LYS A 267 -13.01 -0.05 -24.62
N ILE A 268 -12.05 -0.26 -23.75
CA ILE A 268 -11.06 -1.33 -23.92
C ILE A 268 -11.70 -2.73 -23.84
N SER A 269 -12.80 -2.89 -23.09
CA SER A 269 -13.55 -4.15 -23.02
C SER A 269 -14.15 -4.57 -24.37
N GLU A 270 -14.50 -3.60 -25.21
CA GLU A 270 -15.16 -3.79 -26.50
C GLU A 270 -14.13 -3.96 -27.62
N THR A 271 -13.17 -3.03 -27.72
CA THR A 271 -12.23 -2.95 -28.87
C THR A 271 -10.93 -3.71 -28.67
N LYS A 272 -10.51 -3.89 -27.39
CA LYS A 272 -9.23 -4.51 -27.00
C LYS A 272 -7.98 -3.81 -27.57
N ASN A 273 -8.14 -2.59 -28.07
CA ASN A 273 -7.07 -1.76 -28.62
C ASN A 273 -7.21 -0.30 -28.16
N PHE A 274 -6.24 0.53 -28.49
CA PHE A 274 -6.19 1.96 -28.18
C PHE A 274 -6.28 2.85 -29.44
N ASP A 275 -7.06 2.45 -30.45
CA ASP A 275 -7.11 3.18 -31.73
C ASP A 275 -7.91 4.48 -31.63
N ALA A 276 -9.00 4.53 -30.82
CA ALA A 276 -9.76 5.73 -30.59
C ALA A 276 -8.94 6.82 -29.87
N GLN A 277 -9.29 8.10 -30.12
CA GLN A 277 -8.61 9.23 -29.48
C GLN A 277 -8.92 9.32 -27.98
N CYS A 278 -10.12 8.94 -27.56
CA CYS A 278 -10.53 8.83 -26.17
C CYS A 278 -10.84 7.36 -25.85
N VAL A 279 -10.11 6.76 -24.92
CA VAL A 279 -10.30 5.36 -24.53
C VAL A 279 -10.60 5.26 -23.05
N LEU A 280 -11.74 4.65 -22.70
CA LEU A 280 -12.00 4.23 -21.32
C LEU A 280 -11.39 2.84 -21.07
N VAL A 281 -10.66 2.70 -20.00
CA VAL A 281 -10.20 1.40 -19.51
C VAL A 281 -11.14 0.91 -18.42
N ASP A 282 -12.12 0.15 -18.82
CA ASP A 282 -13.13 -0.50 -17.99
C ASP A 282 -12.71 -1.94 -17.59
N ALA A 283 -11.41 -2.13 -17.35
CA ALA A 283 -10.81 -3.38 -16.93
C ALA A 283 -9.81 -3.16 -15.79
N MET A 284 -9.81 -4.08 -14.82
CA MET A 284 -8.86 -4.03 -13.71
C MET A 284 -7.49 -4.59 -14.10
N GLY A 285 -6.42 -4.00 -13.52
CA GLY A 285 -5.05 -4.51 -13.66
C GLY A 285 -4.32 -4.02 -14.93
N GLU A 286 -4.91 -3.14 -15.73
CA GLU A 286 -4.32 -2.65 -16.98
C GLU A 286 -3.38 -1.44 -16.78
N LEU A 287 -3.42 -0.77 -15.64
CA LEU A 287 -2.76 0.52 -15.45
C LEU A 287 -1.24 0.46 -15.67
N VAL A 288 -0.57 -0.56 -15.14
CA VAL A 288 0.88 -0.74 -15.31
C VAL A 288 1.25 -1.02 -16.76
N ASN A 289 0.39 -1.75 -17.49
CA ASN A 289 0.56 -2.02 -18.93
C ASN A 289 0.50 -0.72 -19.74
N ILE A 290 -0.40 0.21 -19.34
CA ILE A 290 -0.63 1.49 -19.99
C ILE A 290 0.51 2.47 -19.66
N TYR A 291 1.00 2.52 -18.43
CA TYR A 291 2.12 3.37 -18.05
C TYR A 291 3.37 3.12 -18.91
N LYS A 292 3.57 1.87 -19.38
CA LYS A 292 4.72 1.52 -20.20
C LYS A 292 4.78 2.27 -21.54
N PHE A 293 3.64 2.68 -22.10
CA PHE A 293 3.57 3.41 -23.36
C PHE A 293 3.04 4.84 -23.25
N SER A 294 2.70 5.29 -22.03
CA SER A 294 2.23 6.65 -21.79
C SER A 294 3.36 7.67 -21.91
N ASP A 295 3.01 8.91 -22.21
CA ASP A 295 3.91 10.06 -22.19
C ASP A 295 3.65 10.95 -20.98
N VAL A 296 2.37 11.16 -20.63
CA VAL A 296 1.95 11.98 -19.48
C VAL A 296 0.93 11.21 -18.65
N VAL A 297 1.12 11.19 -17.35
CA VAL A 297 0.19 10.62 -16.38
C VAL A 297 -0.33 11.71 -15.46
N VAL A 298 -1.63 11.95 -15.51
CA VAL A 298 -2.36 12.76 -14.53
C VAL A 298 -2.86 11.81 -13.44
N LEU A 299 -2.24 11.87 -12.27
CA LEU A 299 -2.45 10.90 -11.21
C LEU A 299 -3.59 11.33 -10.29
N GLY A 300 -4.73 10.66 -10.40
CA GLY A 300 -5.94 10.89 -9.63
C GLY A 300 -5.80 10.59 -8.12
N GLY A 301 -6.91 10.77 -7.38
CA GLY A 301 -6.94 10.73 -5.93
C GLY A 301 -6.26 11.92 -5.26
N SER A 302 -5.75 12.86 -6.05
CA SER A 302 -4.97 14.00 -5.60
C SER A 302 -5.61 15.36 -5.89
N PHE A 303 -6.68 15.41 -6.68
CA PHE A 303 -7.38 16.65 -7.03
C PHE A 303 -8.60 16.93 -6.14
N VAL A 304 -8.98 15.97 -5.29
CA VAL A 304 -10.06 16.10 -4.30
C VAL A 304 -9.54 15.77 -2.90
N PRO A 305 -10.06 16.45 -1.83
CA PRO A 305 -9.47 16.38 -0.50
C PRO A 305 -9.68 15.04 0.22
N ASN A 306 -10.52 14.15 -0.30
CA ASN A 306 -11.00 12.98 0.47
C ASN A 306 -10.20 11.70 0.25
N VAL A 307 -9.27 11.65 -0.71
CA VAL A 307 -8.54 10.43 -1.11
C VAL A 307 -7.10 10.42 -0.60
N GLY A 308 -6.33 11.48 -0.87
CA GLY A 308 -4.97 11.63 -0.36
C GLY A 308 -3.87 11.08 -1.27
N GLY A 309 -4.15 10.97 -2.57
CA GLY A 309 -3.21 10.62 -3.63
C GLY A 309 -3.06 9.12 -3.88
N HIS A 310 -2.53 8.79 -5.05
CA HIS A 310 -2.12 7.43 -5.44
C HIS A 310 -0.60 7.33 -5.58
N ASN A 311 -0.09 6.11 -5.81
CA ASN A 311 1.33 5.81 -5.88
C ASN A 311 1.97 6.38 -7.17
N PRO A 312 2.85 7.41 -7.11
CA PRO A 312 3.47 7.98 -8.29
C PRO A 312 4.63 7.13 -8.83
N ILE A 313 5.18 6.21 -8.01
CA ILE A 313 6.35 5.39 -8.37
C ILE A 313 6.02 4.45 -9.55
N GLU A 314 4.77 3.95 -9.61
CA GLU A 314 4.34 3.06 -10.69
C GLU A 314 4.34 3.76 -12.06
N ALA A 315 4.07 5.05 -12.11
CA ALA A 315 4.20 5.85 -13.33
C ALA A 315 5.66 6.24 -13.60
N ALA A 316 6.37 6.68 -12.55
CA ALA A 316 7.75 7.14 -12.66
C ALA A 316 8.73 6.03 -13.08
N GLN A 317 8.44 4.75 -12.82
CA GLN A 317 9.30 3.65 -13.25
C GLN A 317 9.47 3.53 -14.78
N PHE A 318 8.55 4.14 -15.54
CA PHE A 318 8.59 4.19 -17.00
C PHE A 318 8.99 5.57 -17.54
N GLU A 319 9.48 6.45 -16.68
CA GLU A 319 9.89 7.81 -17.02
C GLU A 319 8.76 8.67 -17.63
N ASN A 320 7.52 8.43 -17.24
CA ASN A 320 6.39 9.27 -17.64
C ASN A 320 6.53 10.67 -17.03
N ALA A 321 6.08 11.70 -17.73
CA ALA A 321 5.79 12.98 -17.07
C ALA A 321 4.58 12.79 -16.13
N VAL A 322 4.69 13.21 -14.87
CA VAL A 322 3.62 13.02 -13.88
C VAL A 322 3.08 14.36 -13.42
N ILE A 323 1.77 14.54 -13.57
CA ILE A 323 1.01 15.67 -13.01
C ILE A 323 0.15 15.14 -11.87
N SER A 324 0.12 15.83 -10.75
CA SER A 324 -0.66 15.46 -9.56
C SER A 324 -1.32 16.70 -8.96
N GLY A 325 -2.47 16.50 -8.31
CA GLY A 325 -3.03 17.49 -7.41
C GLY A 325 -2.27 17.58 -6.09
N GLU A 326 -2.68 18.51 -5.24
CA GLU A 326 -2.00 18.80 -3.96
C GLU A 326 -2.39 17.87 -2.80
N PHE A 327 -3.51 17.15 -2.91
CA PHE A 327 -4.02 16.27 -1.84
C PHE A 327 -3.32 14.92 -1.85
N ILE A 328 -2.07 14.87 -1.34
CA ILE A 328 -1.22 13.68 -1.34
C ILE A 328 -0.92 13.13 0.06
N PHE A 329 -1.71 13.50 1.07
CA PHE A 329 -1.41 13.27 2.48
C PHE A 329 -1.24 11.78 2.86
N ASN A 330 -1.88 10.85 2.13
CA ASN A 330 -1.71 9.41 2.34
C ASN A 330 -0.45 8.84 1.68
N GLN A 331 0.15 9.55 0.73
CA GLN A 331 1.26 9.07 -0.12
C GLN A 331 2.52 9.96 -0.07
N LYS A 332 2.60 10.90 0.86
CA LYS A 332 3.73 11.86 0.96
C LYS A 332 5.11 11.22 0.83
N ALA A 333 5.33 10.08 1.49
CA ALA A 333 6.61 9.38 1.43
C ALA A 333 6.94 8.84 0.03
N LEU A 334 5.94 8.38 -0.73
CA LEU A 334 6.13 7.91 -2.10
C LEU A 334 6.35 9.07 -3.06
N TYR A 335 5.67 10.20 -2.85
CA TYR A 335 5.91 11.42 -3.61
C TYR A 335 7.32 11.97 -3.36
N GLY A 336 7.81 11.94 -2.13
CA GLY A 336 9.18 12.32 -1.80
C GLY A 336 10.27 11.41 -2.40
N ALA A 337 9.89 10.21 -2.86
CA ALA A 337 10.79 9.28 -3.53
C ALA A 337 10.83 9.47 -5.07
N VAL A 338 10.08 10.43 -5.61
CA VAL A 338 10.00 10.70 -7.05
C VAL A 338 10.26 12.18 -7.30
N ASP A 339 11.24 12.46 -8.13
CA ASP A 339 11.55 13.81 -8.64
C ASP A 339 10.80 14.06 -9.97
N GLY A 340 10.62 15.34 -10.33
CA GLY A 340 10.02 15.74 -11.60
C GLY A 340 8.49 15.74 -11.64
N ILE A 341 7.79 15.45 -10.52
CA ILE A 341 6.32 15.57 -10.46
C ILE A 341 5.92 17.05 -10.52
N LYS A 342 4.93 17.37 -11.36
CA LYS A 342 4.30 18.68 -11.44
C LYS A 342 3.00 18.68 -10.64
N PHE A 343 2.90 19.59 -9.66
CA PHE A 343 1.66 19.80 -8.92
C PHE A 343 0.83 20.89 -9.60
N ALA A 344 -0.48 20.64 -9.72
CA ALA A 344 -1.43 21.54 -10.40
C ALA A 344 -2.85 21.39 -9.85
N LYS A 345 -3.65 22.40 -10.01
CA LYS A 345 -5.10 22.29 -9.92
C LYS A 345 -5.66 21.70 -11.22
N ALA A 346 -6.86 21.13 -11.17
CA ALA A 346 -7.47 20.51 -12.35
C ALA A 346 -7.53 21.44 -13.57
N GLY A 347 -7.95 22.69 -13.40
CA GLY A 347 -8.00 23.69 -14.49
C GLY A 347 -6.64 24.12 -15.06
N GLU A 348 -5.53 23.78 -14.41
CA GLU A 348 -4.17 24.12 -14.87
C GLU A 348 -3.55 23.03 -15.75
N ILE A 349 -4.16 21.83 -15.80
CA ILE A 349 -3.62 20.67 -16.52
C ILE A 349 -3.41 20.99 -18.00
N SER A 350 -4.40 21.62 -18.65
CA SER A 350 -4.31 22.00 -20.07
C SER A 350 -3.14 22.94 -20.38
N LEU A 351 -2.82 23.83 -19.45
CA LEU A 351 -1.66 24.72 -19.59
C LEU A 351 -0.35 23.96 -19.47
N LEU A 352 -0.27 23.02 -18.52
CA LEU A 352 0.91 22.16 -18.33
C LEU A 352 1.13 21.24 -19.54
N LEU A 353 0.08 20.70 -20.14
CA LEU A 353 0.17 19.82 -21.30
C LEU A 353 0.78 20.52 -22.54
N LYS A 354 0.75 21.86 -22.59
CA LYS A 354 1.39 22.66 -23.65
C LYS A 354 2.88 22.89 -23.41
N GLN A 355 3.38 22.55 -22.22
CA GLN A 355 4.78 22.72 -21.83
C GLN A 355 5.59 21.44 -22.07
N ASN A 356 6.91 21.59 -22.13
CA ASN A 356 7.81 20.44 -22.04
C ASN A 356 7.92 19.99 -20.59
N LEU A 357 7.18 18.95 -20.22
CA LEU A 357 7.14 18.42 -18.87
C LEU A 357 8.40 17.59 -18.58
N PRO A 358 8.99 17.73 -17.38
CA PRO A 358 10.07 16.84 -16.96
C PRO A 358 9.56 15.41 -16.80
N LYS A 359 10.39 14.46 -17.14
CA LYS A 359 10.14 13.05 -16.85
C LYS A 359 10.32 12.80 -15.35
N ALA A 360 9.34 12.12 -14.76
CA ALA A 360 9.44 11.72 -13.36
C ALA A 360 10.51 10.63 -13.19
N LYS A 361 11.31 10.75 -12.13
CA LYS A 361 12.39 9.81 -11.82
C LYS A 361 12.30 9.34 -10.39
N ILE A 362 12.49 8.05 -10.16
CA ILE A 362 12.59 7.50 -8.81
C ILE A 362 13.98 7.86 -8.26
N VAL A 363 14.03 8.71 -7.22
CA VAL A 363 15.27 9.16 -6.58
C VAL A 363 15.56 8.41 -5.28
N ALA A 364 14.55 7.77 -4.66
CA ALA A 364 14.70 6.96 -3.47
C ALA A 364 14.00 5.61 -3.67
N LYS A 365 14.71 4.67 -4.28
CA LYS A 365 14.23 3.29 -4.43
C LYS A 365 14.55 2.50 -3.16
N GLY A 366 13.54 1.80 -2.63
CA GLY A 366 13.76 0.84 -1.55
C GLY A 366 14.58 -0.34 -2.03
N ASP A 367 15.38 -0.90 -1.12
CA ASP A 367 16.12 -2.12 -1.35
C ASP A 367 15.69 -3.20 -0.36
N ALA A 368 15.19 -4.31 -0.87
CA ALA A 368 14.78 -5.46 -0.08
C ALA A 368 15.85 -6.56 -0.03
N SER A 369 16.99 -6.38 -0.68
CA SER A 369 18.05 -7.41 -0.79
C SER A 369 18.62 -7.80 0.55
N GLU A 370 18.92 -6.83 1.42
CA GLU A 370 19.40 -7.11 2.79
C GLU A 370 18.32 -7.78 3.66
N ILE A 371 17.05 -7.42 3.47
CA ILE A 371 15.93 -8.05 4.19
C ILE A 371 15.81 -9.51 3.78
N LEU A 372 15.86 -9.79 2.47
CA LEU A 372 15.83 -11.16 1.94
C LEU A 372 16.99 -11.99 2.45
N LYS A 373 18.21 -11.43 2.40
CA LYS A 373 19.43 -12.07 2.88
C LYS A 373 19.33 -12.39 4.38
N ASP A 374 18.90 -11.43 5.22
CA ASP A 374 18.73 -11.64 6.67
C ASP A 374 17.72 -12.76 6.96
N ILE A 375 16.64 -12.86 6.19
CA ILE A 375 15.67 -13.95 6.32
C ILE A 375 16.30 -15.27 5.86
N GLU A 376 16.98 -15.33 4.72
CA GLU A 376 17.57 -16.55 4.16
C GLU A 376 18.68 -17.14 5.05
N GLU A 377 19.54 -16.29 5.60
CA GLU A 377 20.66 -16.71 6.47
C GLU A 377 20.21 -17.23 7.85
N ASN A 378 18.99 -16.88 8.28
CA ASN A 378 18.46 -17.27 9.59
C ASN A 378 17.35 -18.33 9.51
N LEU A 379 17.10 -18.91 8.33
CA LEU A 379 16.19 -20.04 8.14
C LEU A 379 16.90 -21.38 8.38
#